data_11df67386e7bcb3a423a9e9d720d8bf1
#
_entry.id   11df67386e7bcb3a423a9e9d720d8bf1
#
_cell.length_a   1.000
_cell.length_b   1.000
_cell.length_c   1.000
_cell.angle_alpha   90.00
_cell.angle_beta   90.00
_cell.angle_gamma   90.00
#
_symmetry.space_group_name_H-M   'P 1'
#
loop_
_entity.id
_entity.type
_entity.pdbx_description
1 polymer ?
#
loop_
_entity_poly.entity_id
_entity_poly.type
_entity_poly.pdbx_seq_one_letter_code
_entity_poly.pdbx_strand_id
1 'polypeptide(L)' 'MSDEVVYHVVRKNVEGAYLLDKRNDIIYTDTIEDDARDIFNRRVSNKKKGEVYVLFSKTNGCKLLNILCER' A
#
# COMPACT_ATOMS: atom_id res chain seq x y z
N MET A 1 12.48 8.55 -20.34
CA MET A 1 11.85 7.55 -19.50
C MET A 1 11.29 8.19 -18.25
N SER A 2 10.04 7.95 -18.00
CA SER A 2 9.39 8.53 -16.86
C SER A 2 9.57 7.64 -15.64
N ASP A 3 9.99 8.25 -14.53
CA ASP A 3 10.02 7.58 -13.25
C ASP A 3 8.59 7.57 -12.71
N GLU A 4 7.78 6.67 -13.22
CA GLU A 4 6.40 6.57 -12.79
C GLU A 4 6.33 6.01 -11.38
N VAL A 5 5.60 6.71 -10.52
CA VAL A 5 5.37 6.28 -9.14
C VAL A 5 3.96 5.73 -9.04
N VAL A 6 3.85 4.55 -8.46
CA VAL A 6 2.58 3.87 -8.25
C VAL A 6 2.36 3.71 -6.75
N TYR A 7 1.16 4.00 -6.29
CA TYR A 7 0.76 3.90 -4.89
C TYR A 7 -0.10 2.67 -4.70
N HIS A 8 0.19 1.93 -3.63
CA HIS A 8 -0.56 0.73 -3.29
C HIS A 8 -1.08 0.81 -1.87
N VAL A 9 -2.29 0.34 -1.66
CA VAL A 9 -2.84 0.10 -0.33
C VAL A 9 -2.93 -1.41 -0.15
N VAL A 10 -2.27 -1.91 0.88
CA VAL A 10 -2.17 -3.35 1.13
C VAL A 10 -2.67 -3.67 2.52
N ARG A 11 -3.47 -4.74 2.63
CA ARG A 11 -3.79 -5.34 3.92
C ARG A 11 -2.77 -6.44 4.19
N LYS A 12 -2.00 -6.29 5.26
CA LYS A 12 -0.99 -7.27 5.62
C LYS A 12 -1.64 -8.52 6.20
N ASN A 13 -1.34 -9.66 5.63
CA ASN A 13 -1.78 -10.95 6.13
C ASN A 13 -0.62 -11.76 6.72
N VAL A 14 0.60 -11.47 6.29
CA VAL A 14 1.80 -12.18 6.73
C VAL A 14 2.80 -11.18 7.26
N GLU A 15 3.14 -11.28 8.53
CA GLU A 15 4.13 -10.42 9.16
C GLU A 15 5.53 -10.74 8.61
N GLY A 16 6.30 -9.70 8.31
CA GLY A 16 7.64 -9.85 7.79
C GLY A 16 7.73 -10.18 6.31
N ALA A 17 6.61 -10.44 5.64
CA ALA A 17 6.61 -10.70 4.20
C ALA A 17 6.79 -9.39 3.42
N TYR A 18 7.30 -9.51 2.19
CA TYR A 18 7.36 -8.40 1.25
C TYR A 18 5.94 -7.86 1.03
N LEU A 19 5.79 -6.54 1.00
CA LEU A 19 4.46 -5.94 0.90
C LEU A 19 3.70 -6.35 -0.36
N LEU A 20 4.41 -6.58 -1.45
CA LEU A 20 3.80 -7.05 -2.71
C LEU A 20 3.72 -8.57 -2.80
N ASP A 21 4.02 -9.29 -1.71
CA ASP A 21 3.86 -10.74 -1.66
C ASP A 21 2.38 -11.08 -1.88
N LYS A 22 2.13 -12.12 -2.68
CA LYS A 22 0.77 -12.53 -3.03
C LYS A 22 -0.07 -12.96 -1.84
N ARG A 23 0.56 -13.25 -0.70
CA ARG A 23 -0.15 -13.62 0.53
C ARG A 23 -0.77 -12.41 1.22
N ASN A 24 -0.26 -11.21 0.92
CA ASN A 24 -0.87 -9.96 1.35
C ASN A 24 -1.89 -9.52 0.29
N ASP A 25 -2.93 -8.81 0.71
CA ASP A 25 -3.97 -8.35 -0.20
C ASP A 25 -3.68 -6.93 -0.67
N ILE A 26 -3.41 -6.77 -1.97
CA ILE A 26 -3.33 -5.44 -2.58
C ILE A 26 -4.77 -5.03 -2.88
N ILE A 27 -5.30 -4.12 -2.07
CA ILE A 27 -6.72 -3.73 -2.16
C ILE A 27 -6.94 -2.54 -3.07
N TYR A 28 -5.90 -1.78 -3.38
CA TYR A 28 -6.04 -0.61 -4.24
C TYR A 28 -4.68 -0.23 -4.83
N THR A 29 -4.68 0.22 -6.07
CA THR A 29 -3.49 0.69 -6.78
C THR A 29 -3.86 1.93 -7.59
N ASP A 30 -3.07 2.98 -7.49
CA ASP A 30 -3.30 4.22 -8.24
C ASP A 30 -1.98 4.94 -8.46
N THR A 31 -1.95 5.80 -9.47
CA THR A 31 -0.82 6.70 -9.72
C THR A 31 -1.01 8.06 -9.03
N ILE A 32 -2.18 8.32 -8.47
CA ILE A 32 -2.51 9.58 -7.81
C ILE A 32 -2.47 9.37 -6.30
N GLU A 33 -1.52 10.07 -5.64
CA GLU A 33 -1.30 9.91 -4.21
C GLU A 33 -2.55 10.24 -3.38
N ASP A 34 -3.22 11.34 -3.70
CA ASP A 34 -4.38 11.80 -2.91
C ASP A 34 -5.51 10.77 -2.93
N ASP A 35 -5.73 10.14 -4.08
CA ASP A 35 -6.75 9.09 -4.20
C ASP A 35 -6.38 7.86 -3.38
N ALA A 36 -5.10 7.47 -3.43
CA ALA A 36 -4.64 6.33 -2.65
C ALA A 36 -4.73 6.61 -1.14
N ARG A 37 -4.40 7.83 -0.72
CA ARG A 37 -4.54 8.22 0.69
C ARG A 37 -5.99 8.19 1.15
N ASP A 38 -6.91 8.64 0.30
CA ASP A 38 -8.32 8.63 0.62
C ASP A 38 -8.83 7.20 0.85
N ILE A 39 -8.48 6.29 -0.05
CA ILE A 39 -8.86 4.88 0.08
C ILE A 39 -8.21 4.26 1.33
N PHE A 40 -6.93 4.56 1.58
CA PHE A 40 -6.25 4.09 2.78
C PHE A 40 -6.98 4.53 4.06
N ASN A 41 -7.32 5.81 4.13
CA ASN A 41 -8.01 6.34 5.31
C ASN A 41 -9.38 5.71 5.51
N ARG A 42 -10.11 5.46 4.43
CA ARG A 42 -11.42 4.80 4.50
C ARG A 42 -11.29 3.37 5.01
N ARG A 43 -10.29 2.63 4.52
CA ARG A 43 -10.06 1.25 4.96
C ARG A 43 -9.65 1.20 6.42
N VAL A 44 -8.77 2.10 6.85
CA VAL A 44 -8.34 2.18 8.23
C VAL A 44 -9.52 2.51 9.16
N SER A 45 -10.40 3.42 8.73
CA SER A 45 -11.59 3.78 9.53
C SER A 45 -12.54 2.61 9.72
N ASN A 46 -12.57 1.67 8.79
CA ASN A 46 -13.47 0.52 8.82
C ASN A 46 -12.74 -0.79 9.15
N LYS A 47 -11.48 -0.72 9.54
CA LYS A 47 -10.71 -1.94 9.78
C LYS A 47 -11.20 -2.67 11.03
N LYS A 48 -11.05 -3.98 11.01
CA LYS A 48 -11.33 -4.84 12.15
C LYS A 48 -10.09 -4.92 13.03
N LYS A 49 -10.30 -5.28 14.28
CA LYS A 49 -9.20 -5.44 15.23
C LYS A 49 -8.21 -6.48 14.68
N GLY A 50 -6.93 -6.14 14.73
CA GLY A 50 -5.86 -7.01 14.27
C GLY A 50 -5.47 -6.83 12.82
N GLU A 51 -6.24 -6.07 12.04
CA GLU A 51 -5.87 -5.76 10.65
C GLU A 51 -4.84 -4.65 10.62
N VAL A 52 -3.89 -4.76 9.70
CA VAL A 52 -2.88 -3.73 9.46
C VAL A 52 -2.90 -3.37 7.98
N TYR A 53 -3.05 -2.08 7.70
CA TYR A 53 -3.01 -1.55 6.34
C TYR A 53 -1.76 -0.72 6.15
N VAL A 54 -1.17 -0.81 4.97
CA VAL A 54 0.02 -0.04 4.61
C VAL A 54 -0.25 0.69 3.31
N LEU A 55 0.04 1.98 3.32
CA LEU A 55 0.09 2.80 2.11
C LEU A 55 1.55 3.01 1.75
N PHE A 56 1.94 2.59 0.57
CA PHE A 56 3.33 2.75 0.12
C PHE A 56 3.37 3.09 -1.36
N SER A 57 4.50 3.61 -1.79
CA SER A 57 4.74 3.90 -3.19
C SER A 57 5.90 3.07 -3.71
N LYS A 58 5.86 2.79 -5.01
CA LYS A 58 6.94 2.11 -5.72
C LYS A 58 7.22 2.88 -7.00
N THR A 59 8.48 3.25 -7.19
CA THR A 59 8.92 3.88 -8.43
C THR A 59 9.27 2.79 -9.43
N ASN A 60 8.81 2.96 -10.68
CA ASN A 60 9.07 2.00 -11.73
C ASN A 60 10.59 1.76 -11.88
N GLY A 61 10.98 0.50 -11.93
CA GLY A 61 12.39 0.10 -12.02
C GLY A 61 13.15 0.10 -10.70
N CYS A 62 12.53 0.56 -9.62
CA CYS A 62 13.15 0.57 -8.29
C CYS A 62 12.64 -0.62 -7.48
N LYS A 63 13.56 -1.31 -6.79
CA LYS A 63 13.19 -2.46 -5.95
C LYS A 63 12.74 -2.05 -4.56
N LEU A 64 13.06 -0.81 -4.15
CA LEU A 64 12.71 -0.33 -2.81
C LEU A 64 11.32 0.28 -2.81
N LEU A 65 10.60 0.03 -1.74
CA LEU A 65 9.29 0.62 -1.50
C LEU A 65 9.42 1.76 -0.52
N ASN A 66 8.62 2.81 -0.72
CA ASN A 66 8.58 3.95 0.19
C ASN A 66 7.27 3.88 0.98
N ILE A 67 7.37 3.52 2.26
CA ILE A 67 6.20 3.41 3.13
C ILE A 67 5.79 4.80 3.57
N LEU A 68 4.55 5.18 3.26
CA LEU A 68 4.00 6.48 3.60
C LEU A 68 3.22 6.45 4.91
N CYS A 69 2.41 5.41 5.11
CA CYS A 69 1.60 5.24 6.31
C CYS A 69 1.45 3.74 6.60
N GLU A 70 1.38 3.41 7.89
CA GLU A 70 1.08 2.06 8.34
C GLU A 70 0.17 2.16 9.56
N ARG A 71 -0.99 1.54 9.47
CA ARG A 71 -1.97 1.58 10.57
C ARG A 71 -2.78 0.30 10.68
#